data_848bfee46fbc3d5bcaeda5f1bd06686d
#
_entry.id   848bfee46fbc3d5bcaeda5f1bd06686d
#
_cell.length_a   1.000
_cell.length_b   1.000
_cell.length_c   1.000
_cell.angle_alpha   90.00
_cell.angle_beta   90.00
_cell.angle_gamma   90.00
#
_symmetry.space_group_name_H-M   'P 1'
#
loop_
_entity.id
_entity.type
_entity.pdbx_description
1 polymer ?
#
loop_
_entity_poly.entity_id
_entity_poly.type
_entity_poly.pdbx_seq_one_letter_code
_entity_poly.pdbx_strand_id
1 'polypeptide(L)'
;LLTGTIAVFKEEIDRAVTPALRVVPRERRAPVDDVLRAAGPSASGIVFPGDPATAYTVYVGAKQVFVDPYSARVTGSREGEHLANVIRQAHARFYFFGWQGRVFVGFLGFALLVSAVTGLLIYGPFLRGVLAQGKRWWQIREGFQLATSDWHKLIGVTSLALNLVWALTGAVLGLENLLRYTPELGKAVHRTPFVKTNSESRPKIRGDAALEAAKLALPGLIPTSLLLPSPKSGHYTIYGDIDGHFARHASSWVLIGAYDGRTVALSDARTVQAGVRLYDWMEPLHFGDFAGAGVKTLYLLFALASSALPISGFALWWAKR
;
A
#
# COMPACT_ATOMS: atom_id res chain seq x y z
N LEU A 1 -14.32 -2.97 -5.92
CA LEU A 1 -14.55 -1.93 -4.91
C LEU A 1 -14.79 -2.54 -3.53
N LEU A 2 -15.82 -3.40 -3.34
CA LEU A 2 -16.19 -3.94 -2.02
C LEU A 2 -15.01 -4.62 -1.28
N THR A 3 -14.18 -5.42 -1.95
CA THR A 3 -12.98 -6.03 -1.35
C THR A 3 -11.92 -4.99 -0.98
N GLY A 4 -11.84 -3.89 -1.73
CA GLY A 4 -10.94 -2.77 -1.46
C GLY A 4 -11.29 -2.02 -0.18
N THR A 5 -12.60 -1.88 0.16
CA THR A 5 -13.02 -1.20 1.38
C THR A 5 -12.45 -1.85 2.64
N ILE A 6 -12.40 -3.18 2.64
CA ILE A 6 -11.82 -3.95 3.75
C ILE A 6 -10.29 -3.87 3.74
N ALA A 7 -9.70 -3.89 2.54
CA ALA A 7 -8.24 -3.89 2.37
C ALA A 7 -7.56 -2.59 2.87
N VAL A 8 -8.27 -1.47 2.89
CA VAL A 8 -7.78 -0.19 3.45
C VAL A 8 -7.41 -0.33 4.94
N PHE A 9 -8.15 -1.15 5.68
CA PHE A 9 -7.96 -1.38 7.12
C PHE A 9 -7.24 -2.70 7.45
N LYS A 10 -6.50 -3.27 6.49
CA LYS A 10 -5.83 -4.57 6.66
C LYS A 10 -4.90 -4.65 7.88
N GLU A 11 -4.20 -3.57 8.18
CA GLU A 11 -3.25 -3.50 9.31
C GLU A 11 -3.98 -3.40 10.65
N GLU A 12 -5.00 -2.56 10.71
CA GLU A 12 -5.87 -2.43 11.88
C GLU A 12 -6.62 -3.74 12.16
N ILE A 13 -7.09 -4.41 11.11
CA ILE A 13 -7.73 -5.73 11.23
C ILE A 13 -6.72 -6.77 11.72
N ASP A 14 -5.51 -6.83 11.14
CA ASP A 14 -4.48 -7.80 11.56
C ASP A 14 -4.13 -7.62 13.03
N ARG A 15 -3.93 -6.38 13.48
CA ARG A 15 -3.70 -6.07 14.89
C ARG A 15 -4.90 -6.41 15.79
N ALA A 16 -6.13 -6.24 15.29
CA ALA A 16 -7.33 -6.58 16.05
C ALA A 16 -7.47 -8.09 16.29
N VAL A 17 -7.15 -8.92 15.28
CA VAL A 17 -7.29 -10.37 15.35
C VAL A 17 -6.04 -11.10 15.84
N THR A 18 -4.89 -10.39 15.92
CA THR A 18 -3.60 -10.96 16.36
C THR A 18 -3.14 -10.29 17.66
N PRO A 19 -3.52 -10.79 18.84
CA PRO A 19 -3.15 -10.16 20.12
C PRO A 19 -1.65 -9.95 20.31
N ALA A 20 -0.83 -10.88 19.76
CA ALA A 20 0.64 -10.80 19.83
C ALA A 20 1.25 -9.59 19.12
N LEU A 21 0.50 -8.91 18.24
CA LEU A 21 0.92 -7.65 17.63
C LEU A 21 0.72 -6.43 18.54
N ARG A 22 -0.02 -6.56 19.63
CA ARG A 22 -0.35 -5.42 20.50
C ARG A 22 0.70 -5.27 21.58
N VAL A 23 1.27 -4.08 21.68
CA VAL A 23 2.25 -3.71 22.72
C VAL A 23 1.85 -2.40 23.35
N VAL A 24 2.38 -2.15 24.55
CA VAL A 24 2.16 -0.91 25.27
C VAL A 24 3.32 0.03 24.95
N PRO A 25 3.07 1.19 24.32
CA PRO A 25 4.10 2.17 24.02
C PRO A 25 4.86 2.63 25.27
N ARG A 26 6.19 2.80 25.14
CA ARG A 26 7.08 3.35 26.16
C ARG A 26 7.98 4.42 25.54
N GLU A 27 8.62 5.24 26.34
CA GLU A 27 9.46 6.34 25.87
C GLU A 27 10.67 5.88 25.05
N ARG A 28 11.29 4.76 25.45
CA ARG A 28 12.51 4.26 24.81
C ARG A 28 12.30 2.90 24.17
N ARG A 29 12.74 2.78 22.93
CA ARG A 29 12.80 1.49 22.22
C ARG A 29 14.09 0.76 22.57
N ALA A 30 14.02 -0.56 22.58
CA ALA A 30 15.18 -1.43 22.69
C ALA A 30 16.04 -1.36 21.43
N PRO A 31 17.35 -1.62 21.51
CA PRO A 31 18.20 -1.77 20.36
C PRO A 31 17.66 -2.83 19.40
N VAL A 32 17.77 -2.57 18.10
CA VAL A 32 17.29 -3.50 17.06
C VAL A 32 18.05 -4.81 17.10
N ASP A 33 19.34 -4.76 17.47
CA ASP A 33 20.15 -5.97 17.66
C ASP A 33 19.63 -6.88 18.79
N ASP A 34 19.03 -6.33 19.83
CA ASP A 34 18.42 -7.11 20.91
C ASP A 34 17.10 -7.74 20.46
N VAL A 35 16.32 -7.00 19.67
CA VAL A 35 15.09 -7.50 19.03
C VAL A 35 15.40 -8.68 18.08
N LEU A 36 16.39 -8.52 17.23
CA LEU A 36 16.84 -9.57 16.31
C LEU A 36 17.35 -10.81 17.04
N ARG A 37 18.12 -10.60 18.14
CA ARG A 37 18.62 -11.69 18.98
C ARG A 37 17.49 -12.45 19.65
N ALA A 38 16.48 -11.74 20.17
CA ALA A 38 15.30 -12.36 20.79
C ALA A 38 14.49 -13.20 19.81
N ALA A 39 14.40 -12.77 18.54
CA ALA A 39 13.70 -13.52 17.49
C ALA A 39 14.43 -14.79 17.05
N GLY A 40 15.76 -14.85 17.20
CA GLY A 40 16.58 -16.02 16.92
C GLY A 40 17.66 -15.82 15.83
N PRO A 41 18.60 -16.77 15.72
CA PRO A 41 19.80 -16.60 14.89
C PRO A 41 19.54 -16.63 13.39
N SER A 42 18.40 -17.16 12.95
CA SER A 42 18.01 -17.25 11.54
C SER A 42 17.15 -16.08 11.08
N ALA A 43 17.15 -14.97 11.82
CA ALA A 43 16.48 -13.73 11.41
C ALA A 43 17.05 -13.26 10.06
N SER A 44 16.17 -12.89 9.13
CA SER A 44 16.53 -12.39 7.79
C SER A 44 16.15 -10.93 7.58
N GLY A 45 15.27 -10.39 8.40
CA GLY A 45 14.85 -9.00 8.34
C GLY A 45 13.82 -8.66 9.41
N ILE A 46 13.61 -7.36 9.57
CA ILE A 46 12.66 -6.78 10.53
C ILE A 46 11.83 -5.70 9.86
N VAL A 47 10.55 -5.64 10.18
CA VAL A 47 9.62 -4.57 9.78
C VAL A 47 9.29 -3.73 11.00
N PHE A 48 9.35 -2.42 10.83
CA PHE A 48 9.04 -1.40 11.80
C PHE A 48 7.67 -0.79 11.48
N PRO A 49 6.60 -1.12 12.20
CA PRO A 49 5.29 -0.52 11.98
C PRO A 49 5.29 0.95 12.38
N GLY A 50 4.50 1.76 11.67
CA GLY A 50 4.35 3.18 11.99
C GLY A 50 3.60 3.44 13.29
N ASP A 51 2.68 2.54 13.68
CA ASP A 51 1.95 2.64 14.95
C ASP A 51 2.80 2.15 16.13
N PRO A 52 3.09 3.03 17.11
CA PRO A 52 3.92 2.68 18.28
C PRO A 52 3.31 1.58 19.17
N ALA A 53 2.00 1.32 19.08
CA ALA A 53 1.33 0.24 19.81
C ALA A 53 1.39 -1.13 19.10
N THR A 54 2.25 -1.26 18.07
CA THR A 54 2.38 -2.49 17.28
C THR A 54 3.79 -3.08 17.45
N ALA A 55 3.84 -4.39 17.67
CA ALA A 55 5.10 -5.15 17.78
C ALA A 55 5.88 -5.13 16.46
N TYR A 56 7.21 -5.19 16.55
CA TYR A 56 8.05 -5.42 15.39
C TYR A 56 7.83 -6.83 14.85
N THR A 57 7.86 -6.98 13.54
CA THR A 57 7.78 -8.28 12.87
C THR A 57 9.15 -8.68 12.35
N VAL A 58 9.71 -9.74 12.91
CA VAL A 58 10.99 -10.31 12.48
C VAL A 58 10.74 -11.56 11.64
N TYR A 59 11.32 -11.63 10.46
CA TYR A 59 11.24 -12.80 9.58
C TYR A 59 12.32 -13.82 9.93
N VAL A 60 11.92 -15.05 10.24
CA VAL A 60 12.79 -16.17 10.58
C VAL A 60 12.40 -17.36 9.69
N GLY A 61 13.04 -17.48 8.53
CA GLY A 61 12.57 -18.39 7.49
C GLY A 61 11.18 -18.04 6.99
N ALA A 62 10.23 -18.97 7.03
CA ALA A 62 8.81 -18.74 6.70
C ALA A 62 8.00 -18.17 7.86
N LYS A 63 8.58 -18.11 9.06
CA LYS A 63 7.92 -17.66 10.28
C LYS A 63 8.04 -16.17 10.49
N GLN A 64 6.97 -15.54 10.95
CA GLN A 64 6.96 -14.18 11.49
C GLN A 64 6.98 -14.25 13.01
N VAL A 65 8.00 -13.68 13.62
CA VAL A 65 8.15 -13.57 15.09
C VAL A 65 7.84 -12.14 15.47
N PHE A 66 6.90 -11.95 16.39
CA PHE A 66 6.51 -10.65 16.92
C PHE A 66 7.33 -10.34 18.15
N VAL A 67 7.94 -9.16 18.19
CA VAL A 67 8.81 -8.75 19.27
C VAL A 67 8.41 -7.35 19.74
N ASP A 68 8.20 -7.19 21.04
CA ASP A 68 7.92 -5.90 21.64
C ASP A 68 9.13 -4.95 21.46
N PRO A 69 8.93 -3.81 20.74
CA PRO A 69 10.01 -2.89 20.42
C PRO A 69 10.61 -2.18 21.62
N TYR A 70 9.99 -2.25 22.79
CA TYR A 70 10.42 -1.57 24.01
C TYR A 70 11.18 -2.48 24.97
N SER A 71 10.81 -3.75 25.05
CA SER A 71 11.40 -4.72 25.96
C SER A 71 12.25 -5.79 25.29
N ALA A 72 12.27 -5.84 23.96
CA ALA A 72 12.86 -6.90 23.14
C ALA A 72 12.35 -8.30 23.51
N ARG A 73 11.13 -8.43 24.05
CA ARG A 73 10.52 -9.73 24.35
C ARG A 73 9.66 -10.21 23.21
N VAL A 74 9.76 -11.50 22.89
CA VAL A 74 8.86 -12.15 21.92
C VAL A 74 7.45 -12.18 22.51
N THR A 75 6.50 -11.60 21.80
CA THR A 75 5.08 -11.56 22.16
C THR A 75 4.29 -12.69 21.50
N GLY A 76 4.81 -13.27 20.44
CA GLY A 76 4.22 -14.38 19.73
C GLY A 76 4.84 -14.59 18.36
N SER A 77 4.23 -15.49 17.60
CA SER A 77 4.67 -15.76 16.23
C SER A 77 3.54 -16.36 15.41
N ARG A 78 3.67 -16.29 14.08
CA ARG A 78 2.76 -16.97 13.15
C ARG A 78 3.52 -17.53 11.95
N GLU A 79 2.94 -18.55 11.33
CA GLU A 79 3.37 -19.12 10.07
C GLU A 79 2.19 -19.18 9.10
N GLY A 80 2.48 -19.13 7.79
CA GLY A 80 1.48 -19.25 6.76
C GLY A 80 0.64 -17.99 6.52
N GLU A 81 -0.52 -18.20 5.90
CA GLU A 81 -1.43 -17.11 5.52
C GLU A 81 -2.13 -16.52 6.75
N HIS A 82 -2.33 -15.23 6.71
CA HIS A 82 -3.05 -14.48 7.74
C HIS A 82 -4.11 -13.57 7.11
N LEU A 83 -5.10 -13.18 7.92
CA LEU A 83 -6.31 -12.51 7.43
C LEU A 83 -6.00 -11.26 6.59
N ALA A 84 -5.09 -10.41 7.03
CA ALA A 84 -4.71 -9.22 6.25
C ALA A 84 -4.14 -9.57 4.87
N ASN A 85 -3.34 -10.66 4.77
CA ASN A 85 -2.82 -11.12 3.49
C ASN A 85 -3.92 -11.72 2.61
N VAL A 86 -4.82 -12.51 3.19
CA VAL A 86 -6.00 -13.06 2.48
C VAL A 86 -6.85 -11.94 1.88
N ILE A 87 -7.17 -10.91 2.68
CA ILE A 87 -7.93 -9.72 2.22
C ILE A 87 -7.20 -9.02 1.07
N ARG A 88 -5.90 -8.78 1.22
CA ARG A 88 -5.08 -8.14 0.18
C ARG A 88 -5.01 -8.98 -1.10
N GLN A 89 -4.82 -10.29 -0.98
CA GLN A 89 -4.77 -11.20 -2.12
C GLN A 89 -6.13 -11.30 -2.83
N ALA A 90 -7.23 -11.35 -2.07
CA ALA A 90 -8.57 -11.35 -2.64
C ALA A 90 -8.84 -10.10 -3.48
N HIS A 91 -8.42 -8.91 -2.98
CA HIS A 91 -8.58 -7.66 -3.72
C HIS A 91 -7.65 -7.55 -4.92
N ALA A 92 -6.35 -7.81 -4.71
CA ALA A 92 -5.33 -7.51 -5.71
C ALA A 92 -5.17 -8.60 -6.78
N ARG A 93 -5.64 -9.85 -6.54
CA ARG A 93 -5.35 -11.01 -7.41
C ARG A 93 -6.49 -12.02 -7.52
N PHE A 94 -7.67 -11.74 -6.96
CA PHE A 94 -8.72 -12.75 -6.77
C PHE A 94 -8.20 -14.02 -6.09
N TYR A 95 -7.25 -13.88 -5.19
CA TYR A 95 -6.59 -14.90 -4.38
C TYR A 95 -5.92 -16.03 -5.18
N PHE A 96 -6.64 -16.67 -6.11
CA PHE A 96 -6.22 -17.90 -6.79
C PHE A 96 -5.41 -17.73 -8.07
N PHE A 97 -5.38 -16.53 -8.66
CA PHE A 97 -4.87 -16.35 -10.02
C PHE A 97 -3.47 -15.73 -10.11
N GLY A 98 -2.73 -15.63 -9.02
CA GLY A 98 -1.35 -15.14 -9.04
C GLY A 98 -1.19 -13.79 -9.77
N TRP A 99 -0.23 -13.72 -10.70
CA TRP A 99 0.02 -12.51 -11.49
C TRP A 99 -1.07 -12.23 -12.53
N GLN A 100 -1.71 -13.28 -13.09
CA GLN A 100 -2.81 -13.14 -14.04
C GLN A 100 -4.02 -12.49 -13.39
N GLY A 101 -4.33 -12.87 -12.14
CA GLY A 101 -5.39 -12.22 -11.36
C GLY A 101 -5.14 -10.74 -11.15
N ARG A 102 -3.88 -10.35 -10.91
CA ARG A 102 -3.50 -8.94 -10.78
C ARG A 102 -3.74 -8.15 -12.08
N VAL A 103 -3.36 -8.72 -13.22
CA VAL A 103 -3.62 -8.14 -14.54
C VAL A 103 -5.12 -7.99 -14.80
N PHE A 104 -5.90 -9.01 -14.45
CA PHE A 104 -7.35 -8.96 -14.60
C PHE A 104 -7.98 -7.85 -13.74
N VAL A 105 -7.54 -7.68 -12.49
CA VAL A 105 -7.98 -6.55 -11.64
C VAL A 105 -7.60 -5.21 -12.26
N GLY A 106 -6.43 -5.10 -12.89
CA GLY A 106 -6.03 -3.91 -13.64
C GLY A 106 -6.97 -3.58 -14.80
N PHE A 107 -7.41 -4.59 -15.57
CA PHE A 107 -8.43 -4.39 -16.60
C PHE A 107 -9.79 -3.98 -16.04
N LEU A 108 -10.19 -4.48 -14.87
CA LEU A 108 -11.40 -3.98 -14.20
C LEU A 108 -11.26 -2.52 -13.77
N GLY A 109 -10.05 -2.11 -13.31
CA GLY A 109 -9.72 -0.70 -13.05
C GLY A 109 -9.87 0.16 -14.31
N PHE A 110 -9.37 -0.33 -15.45
CA PHE A 110 -9.52 0.35 -16.73
C PHE A 110 -11.00 0.43 -17.18
N ALA A 111 -11.78 -0.63 -17.00
CA ALA A 111 -13.21 -0.62 -17.30
C ALA A 111 -13.97 0.39 -16.41
N LEU A 112 -13.60 0.50 -15.14
CA LEU A 112 -14.15 1.52 -14.23
C LEU A 112 -13.78 2.93 -14.71
N LEU A 113 -12.54 3.14 -15.19
CA LEU A 113 -12.10 4.42 -15.73
C LEU A 113 -12.95 4.84 -16.94
N VAL A 114 -13.13 3.93 -17.90
CA VAL A 114 -13.98 4.15 -19.07
C VAL A 114 -15.41 4.47 -18.64
N SER A 115 -15.97 3.72 -17.69
CA SER A 115 -17.32 3.96 -17.17
C SER A 115 -17.46 5.32 -16.47
N ALA A 116 -16.48 5.74 -15.68
CA ALA A 116 -16.49 7.03 -14.99
C ALA A 116 -16.38 8.20 -15.98
N VAL A 117 -15.49 8.08 -16.97
CA VAL A 117 -15.32 9.12 -18.02
C VAL A 117 -16.57 9.22 -18.89
N THR A 118 -17.14 8.11 -19.33
CA THR A 118 -18.38 8.11 -20.13
C THR A 118 -19.57 8.64 -19.33
N GLY A 119 -19.65 8.30 -18.04
CA GLY A 119 -20.64 8.87 -17.12
C GLY A 119 -20.53 10.39 -17.02
N LEU A 120 -19.30 10.91 -16.88
CA LEU A 120 -19.03 12.35 -16.88
C LEU A 120 -19.43 13.03 -18.20
N LEU A 121 -19.08 12.43 -19.34
CA LEU A 121 -19.40 12.99 -20.67
C LEU A 121 -20.91 13.02 -20.92
N ILE A 122 -21.63 11.97 -20.53
CA ILE A 122 -23.08 11.87 -20.77
C ILE A 122 -23.86 12.76 -19.80
N TYR A 123 -23.51 12.73 -18.50
CA TYR A 123 -24.27 13.39 -17.45
C TYR A 123 -23.78 14.79 -17.11
N GLY A 124 -22.53 15.12 -17.41
CA GLY A 124 -21.91 16.43 -17.07
C GLY A 124 -22.65 17.64 -17.69
N PRO A 125 -23.04 17.62 -18.96
CA PRO A 125 -23.81 18.72 -19.54
C PRO A 125 -25.18 18.93 -18.88
N PHE A 126 -25.88 17.83 -18.56
CA PHE A 126 -27.15 17.89 -17.82
C PHE A 126 -26.95 18.49 -16.42
N LEU A 127 -25.97 18.00 -15.68
CA LEU A 127 -25.67 18.50 -14.32
C LEU A 127 -25.34 20.01 -14.35
N ARG A 128 -24.53 20.47 -15.29
CA ARG A 128 -24.25 21.91 -15.46
C ARG A 128 -25.50 22.72 -15.72
N GLY A 129 -26.41 22.23 -16.57
CA GLY A 129 -27.67 22.90 -16.85
C GLY A 129 -28.59 22.99 -15.62
N VAL A 130 -28.68 21.93 -14.83
CA VAL A 130 -29.47 21.87 -13.59
C VAL A 130 -28.93 22.85 -12.55
N LEU A 131 -27.60 22.86 -12.35
CA LEU A 131 -26.93 23.75 -11.40
C LEU A 131 -27.08 25.21 -11.80
N ALA A 132 -26.92 25.53 -13.08
CA ALA A 132 -27.11 26.90 -13.60
C ALA A 132 -28.54 27.44 -13.39
N GLN A 133 -29.52 26.54 -13.33
CA GLN A 133 -30.93 26.90 -13.08
C GLN A 133 -31.28 26.87 -11.58
N GLY A 134 -30.35 26.61 -10.67
CA GLY A 134 -30.60 26.49 -9.24
C GLY A 134 -31.51 25.32 -8.85
N LYS A 135 -31.69 24.34 -9.74
CA LYS A 135 -32.53 23.16 -9.49
C LYS A 135 -31.82 22.12 -8.66
N ARG A 136 -32.61 21.38 -7.87
CA ARG A 136 -32.07 20.24 -7.07
C ARG A 136 -31.82 19.03 -7.98
N TRP A 137 -30.61 18.57 -8.05
CA TRP A 137 -30.19 17.40 -8.85
C TRP A 137 -30.22 16.09 -8.05
N TRP A 138 -30.47 16.17 -6.74
CA TRP A 138 -30.42 15.04 -5.79
C TRP A 138 -31.80 14.55 -5.33
N GLN A 139 -32.88 14.85 -6.09
CA GLN A 139 -34.21 14.36 -5.75
C GLN A 139 -34.34 12.89 -6.11
N ILE A 140 -34.82 12.09 -5.13
CA ILE A 140 -35.12 10.68 -5.34
C ILE A 140 -36.62 10.58 -5.60
N ARG A 141 -36.96 10.08 -6.79
CA ARG A 141 -38.36 9.93 -7.23
C ARG A 141 -38.92 8.58 -6.78
N GLU A 142 -40.23 8.48 -6.69
CA GLU A 142 -40.93 7.24 -6.32
C GLU A 142 -40.89 6.23 -7.47
N GLY A 143 -40.92 4.92 -7.11
CA GLY A 143 -40.86 3.80 -8.02
C GLY A 143 -39.45 3.25 -8.22
N PHE A 144 -39.35 1.92 -8.27
CA PHE A 144 -38.07 1.20 -8.23
C PHE A 144 -37.07 1.68 -9.30
N GLN A 145 -37.50 1.80 -10.55
CA GLN A 145 -36.60 2.19 -11.66
C GLN A 145 -36.13 3.64 -11.54
N LEU A 146 -37.04 4.56 -11.16
CA LEU A 146 -36.73 5.97 -11.01
C LEU A 146 -35.82 6.19 -9.81
N ALA A 147 -36.14 5.60 -8.67
CA ALA A 147 -35.33 5.67 -7.48
C ALA A 147 -33.93 5.07 -7.71
N THR A 148 -33.84 3.91 -8.36
CA THR A 148 -32.53 3.28 -8.71
C THR A 148 -31.71 4.19 -9.61
N SER A 149 -32.34 4.82 -10.61
CA SER A 149 -31.67 5.77 -11.52
C SER A 149 -31.16 7.00 -10.77
N ASP A 150 -31.97 7.52 -9.87
CA ASP A 150 -31.61 8.74 -9.12
C ASP A 150 -30.50 8.46 -8.09
N TRP A 151 -30.53 7.33 -7.39
CA TRP A 151 -29.45 6.88 -6.53
C TRP A 151 -28.17 6.60 -7.32
N HIS A 152 -28.26 5.96 -8.47
CA HIS A 152 -27.09 5.73 -9.34
C HIS A 152 -26.40 7.04 -9.74
N LYS A 153 -27.19 8.06 -10.12
CA LYS A 153 -26.66 9.39 -10.47
C LYS A 153 -26.08 10.10 -9.25
N LEU A 154 -26.80 10.08 -8.12
CA LEU A 154 -26.34 10.74 -6.90
C LEU A 154 -25.00 10.17 -6.43
N ILE A 155 -24.91 8.85 -6.30
CA ILE A 155 -23.68 8.17 -5.92
C ILE A 155 -22.59 8.43 -6.97
N GLY A 156 -22.92 8.28 -8.26
CA GLY A 156 -21.98 8.49 -9.35
C GLY A 156 -21.35 9.88 -9.37
N VAL A 157 -22.17 10.93 -9.18
CA VAL A 157 -21.68 12.31 -9.15
C VAL A 157 -20.88 12.61 -7.89
N THR A 158 -21.38 12.21 -6.72
CA THR A 158 -20.71 12.51 -5.44
C THR A 158 -19.39 11.77 -5.26
N SER A 159 -19.28 10.54 -5.81
CA SER A 159 -18.07 9.72 -5.74
C SER A 159 -17.15 9.81 -6.97
N LEU A 160 -17.50 10.62 -7.97
CA LEU A 160 -16.81 10.65 -9.28
C LEU A 160 -15.31 10.88 -9.15
N ALA A 161 -14.89 11.86 -8.37
CA ALA A 161 -13.47 12.18 -8.20
C ALA A 161 -12.68 10.98 -7.64
N LEU A 162 -13.20 10.34 -6.59
CA LEU A 162 -12.57 9.16 -6.00
C LEU A 162 -12.63 7.94 -6.94
N ASN A 163 -13.73 7.75 -7.66
CA ASN A 163 -13.82 6.68 -8.67
C ASN A 163 -12.79 6.86 -9.79
N LEU A 164 -12.51 8.08 -10.23
CA LEU A 164 -11.45 8.36 -11.21
C LEU A 164 -10.07 8.06 -10.62
N VAL A 165 -9.81 8.46 -9.37
CA VAL A 165 -8.57 8.15 -8.67
C VAL A 165 -8.39 6.63 -8.54
N TRP A 166 -9.37 5.91 -8.01
CA TRP A 166 -9.28 4.44 -7.85
C TRP A 166 -9.18 3.70 -9.18
N ALA A 167 -9.89 4.15 -10.20
CA ALA A 167 -9.85 3.54 -11.52
C ALA A 167 -8.46 3.69 -12.16
N LEU A 168 -7.90 4.90 -12.16
CA LEU A 168 -6.59 5.18 -12.70
C LEU A 168 -5.48 4.44 -11.92
N THR A 169 -5.46 4.63 -10.61
CA THR A 169 -4.44 4.02 -9.75
C THR A 169 -4.56 2.50 -9.73
N GLY A 170 -5.78 1.95 -9.67
CA GLY A 170 -6.03 0.52 -9.73
C GLY A 170 -5.63 -0.12 -11.06
N ALA A 171 -5.87 0.56 -12.19
CA ALA A 171 -5.40 0.11 -13.49
C ALA A 171 -3.88 0.07 -13.55
N VAL A 172 -3.19 1.15 -13.12
CA VAL A 172 -1.72 1.21 -13.11
C VAL A 172 -1.12 0.13 -12.21
N LEU A 173 -1.58 0.02 -10.97
CA LEU A 173 -1.09 -0.98 -10.00
C LEU A 173 -1.39 -2.42 -10.44
N GLY A 174 -2.54 -2.67 -11.03
CA GLY A 174 -2.92 -3.99 -11.54
C GLY A 174 -2.11 -4.39 -12.78
N LEU A 175 -1.86 -3.45 -13.69
CA LEU A 175 -1.10 -3.68 -14.93
C LEU A 175 0.41 -3.53 -14.76
N GLU A 176 0.89 -3.24 -13.55
CA GLU A 176 2.32 -3.04 -13.25
C GLU A 176 3.22 -4.13 -13.85
N ASN A 177 2.82 -5.39 -13.73
CA ASN A 177 3.62 -6.50 -14.27
C ASN A 177 3.76 -6.44 -15.79
N LEU A 178 2.73 -6.00 -16.52
CA LEU A 178 2.82 -5.79 -17.97
C LEU A 178 3.67 -4.56 -18.29
N LEU A 179 3.50 -3.48 -17.54
CA LEU A 179 4.27 -2.24 -17.71
C LEU A 179 5.77 -2.47 -17.51
N ARG A 180 6.16 -3.38 -16.60
CA ARG A 180 7.56 -3.73 -16.34
C ARG A 180 8.28 -4.36 -17.53
N TYR A 181 7.55 -4.99 -18.45
CA TYR A 181 8.14 -5.58 -19.66
C TYR A 181 8.32 -4.58 -20.80
N THR A 182 7.75 -3.38 -20.69
CA THR A 182 8.00 -2.32 -21.66
C THR A 182 9.29 -1.56 -21.29
N PRO A 183 10.24 -1.35 -22.22
CA PRO A 183 11.54 -0.76 -21.91
C PRO A 183 11.43 0.63 -21.26
N GLU A 184 10.49 1.44 -21.71
CA GLU A 184 10.31 2.82 -21.24
C GLU A 184 9.59 2.88 -19.89
N LEU A 185 8.49 2.14 -19.73
CA LEU A 185 7.68 2.14 -18.51
C LEU A 185 8.33 1.31 -17.40
N GLY A 186 9.09 0.28 -17.75
CA GLY A 186 9.85 -0.52 -16.78
C GLY A 186 10.90 0.29 -16.01
N LYS A 187 11.42 1.37 -16.62
CA LYS A 187 12.33 2.32 -15.96
C LYS A 187 11.61 3.20 -14.91
N ALA A 188 10.30 3.39 -15.05
CA ALA A 188 9.49 4.16 -14.09
C ALA A 188 9.18 3.38 -12.81
N VAL A 189 9.38 2.06 -12.79
CA VAL A 189 9.16 1.23 -11.61
C VAL A 189 10.46 1.12 -10.83
N HIS A 190 10.48 1.79 -9.69
CA HIS A 190 11.64 1.82 -8.81
C HIS A 190 11.99 0.42 -8.29
N ARG A 191 13.24 0.01 -8.44
CA ARG A 191 13.76 -1.28 -7.93
C ARG A 191 15.07 -1.06 -7.18
N THR A 192 15.21 -1.75 -6.06
CA THR A 192 16.50 -1.88 -5.40
C THR A 192 17.41 -2.68 -6.32
N PRO A 193 18.54 -2.12 -6.77
CA PRO A 193 19.47 -2.89 -7.60
C PRO A 193 20.03 -4.06 -6.80
N PHE A 194 20.23 -5.19 -7.48
CA PHE A 194 21.03 -6.25 -6.91
C PHE A 194 22.50 -5.84 -7.00
N VAL A 195 23.09 -5.48 -5.88
CA VAL A 195 24.52 -5.17 -5.77
C VAL A 195 25.16 -6.30 -5.00
N LYS A 196 26.08 -7.03 -5.64
CA LYS A 196 26.89 -8.02 -4.96
C LYS A 196 28.07 -7.30 -4.30
N THR A 197 28.11 -7.30 -2.98
CA THR A 197 29.27 -6.87 -2.21
C THR A 197 30.05 -8.11 -1.72
N ASN A 198 31.29 -7.90 -1.28
CA ASN A 198 32.15 -8.99 -0.82
C ASN A 198 31.50 -9.67 0.41
N SER A 199 31.15 -10.94 0.28
CA SER A 199 30.38 -11.69 1.29
C SER A 199 31.21 -12.76 2.02
N GLU A 200 32.53 -12.68 1.91
CA GLU A 200 33.45 -13.79 2.35
C GLU A 200 33.61 -13.91 3.88
N SER A 201 33.06 -13.00 4.69
CA SER A 201 33.23 -13.01 6.13
C SER A 201 31.93 -12.70 6.87
N ARG A 202 31.88 -12.92 8.17
CA ARG A 202 30.75 -12.55 9.01
C ARG A 202 30.62 -11.01 9.04
N PRO A 203 29.36 -10.47 9.08
CA PRO A 203 29.15 -9.04 9.24
C PRO A 203 29.97 -8.49 10.42
N LYS A 204 30.67 -7.38 10.20
CA LYS A 204 31.45 -6.70 11.25
C LYS A 204 30.63 -5.63 11.94
N ILE A 205 29.64 -5.04 11.25
CA ILE A 205 28.73 -4.09 11.84
C ILE A 205 27.42 -4.76 12.22
N ARG A 206 26.72 -4.19 13.17
CA ARG A 206 25.42 -4.66 13.69
C ARG A 206 24.27 -3.87 13.05
N GLY A 207 23.05 -4.37 13.23
CA GLY A 207 21.84 -3.76 12.66
C GLY A 207 21.60 -2.32 13.12
N ASP A 208 21.81 -2.02 14.39
CA ASP A 208 21.71 -0.65 14.92
C ASP A 208 22.72 0.30 14.24
N ALA A 209 23.96 -0.14 14.05
CA ALA A 209 24.98 0.66 13.35
C ALA A 209 24.64 0.86 11.87
N ALA A 210 24.06 -0.15 11.22
CA ALA A 210 23.60 -0.03 9.84
C ALA A 210 22.43 0.95 9.70
N LEU A 211 21.49 0.97 10.66
CA LEU A 211 20.39 1.93 10.68
C LEU A 211 20.88 3.36 10.87
N GLU A 212 21.83 3.59 11.78
CA GLU A 212 22.41 4.92 11.99
C GLU A 212 23.21 5.38 10.75
N ALA A 213 24.00 4.50 10.15
CA ALA A 213 24.70 4.81 8.90
C ALA A 213 23.73 5.17 7.76
N ALA A 214 22.59 4.46 7.66
CA ALA A 214 21.57 4.76 6.65
C ALA A 214 20.89 6.12 6.88
N LYS A 215 20.60 6.49 8.14
CA LYS A 215 20.02 7.81 8.48
C LYS A 215 21.00 8.94 8.18
N LEU A 216 22.30 8.72 8.42
CA LEU A 216 23.34 9.69 8.08
C LEU A 216 23.48 9.84 6.55
N ALA A 217 23.40 8.73 5.80
CA ALA A 217 23.50 8.73 4.34
C ALA A 217 22.27 9.36 3.67
N LEU A 218 21.10 9.23 4.27
CA LEU A 218 19.84 9.76 3.76
C LEU A 218 19.07 10.50 4.85
N PRO A 219 19.35 11.81 5.05
CA PRO A 219 18.68 12.63 6.06
C PRO A 219 17.17 12.70 5.85
N GLY A 220 16.42 12.51 6.95
CA GLY A 220 14.96 12.43 6.95
C GLY A 220 14.42 11.01 6.69
N LEU A 221 15.30 10.01 6.56
CA LEU A 221 14.86 8.60 6.42
C LEU A 221 14.20 8.12 7.71
N ILE A 222 12.96 7.68 7.59
CA ILE A 222 12.20 6.95 8.61
C ILE A 222 12.21 5.48 8.23
N PRO A 223 13.03 4.63 8.86
CA PRO A 223 13.12 3.22 8.49
C PRO A 223 11.78 2.48 8.68
N THR A 224 11.34 1.78 7.65
CA THR A 224 10.16 0.91 7.69
C THR A 224 10.54 -0.57 7.71
N SER A 225 11.72 -0.93 7.18
CA SER A 225 12.25 -2.28 7.30
C SER A 225 13.77 -2.31 7.15
N LEU A 226 14.37 -3.33 7.74
CA LEU A 226 15.78 -3.67 7.62
C LEU A 226 15.90 -5.12 7.20
N LEU A 227 16.51 -5.40 6.05
CA LEU A 227 16.92 -6.73 5.63
C LEU A 227 18.37 -6.96 6.04
N LEU A 228 18.62 -8.12 6.62
CA LEU A 228 19.95 -8.51 7.08
C LEU A 228 20.84 -8.97 5.90
N PRO A 229 22.16 -8.87 6.02
CA PRO A 229 23.07 -9.35 5.00
C PRO A 229 22.89 -10.84 4.76
N SER A 230 22.86 -11.23 3.49
CA SER A 230 22.87 -12.63 3.08
C SER A 230 24.23 -12.98 2.45
N PRO A 231 24.58 -14.28 2.31
CA PRO A 231 25.77 -14.70 1.59
C PRO A 231 25.84 -14.21 0.14
N LYS A 232 24.70 -13.82 -0.43
CA LYS A 232 24.61 -13.31 -1.80
C LYS A 232 24.74 -11.79 -1.90
N SER A 233 24.30 -11.04 -0.88
CA SER A 233 24.25 -9.58 -0.93
C SER A 233 25.42 -8.90 -0.21
N GLY A 234 25.83 -9.39 0.97
CA GLY A 234 26.91 -8.82 1.77
C GLY A 234 26.64 -7.41 2.32
N HIS A 235 25.40 -6.94 2.27
CA HIS A 235 24.98 -5.63 2.76
C HIS A 235 23.64 -5.71 3.48
N TYR A 236 23.39 -4.74 4.37
CA TYR A 236 22.09 -4.44 4.91
C TYR A 236 21.29 -3.65 3.88
N THR A 237 19.99 -3.95 3.73
CA THR A 237 19.07 -3.12 2.94
C THR A 237 18.07 -2.47 3.89
N ILE A 238 18.10 -1.16 3.97
CA ILE A 238 17.20 -0.36 4.79
C ILE A 238 16.21 0.31 3.84
N TYR A 239 14.93 -0.03 3.97
CA TYR A 239 13.84 0.68 3.31
C TYR A 239 13.24 1.68 4.28
N GLY A 240 12.71 2.78 3.76
CA GLY A 240 12.05 3.76 4.59
C GLY A 240 11.27 4.81 3.80
N ASP A 241 10.51 5.58 4.54
CA ASP A 241 9.83 6.77 4.08
C ASP A 241 10.71 7.99 4.32
N ILE A 242 10.45 9.08 3.62
CA ILE A 242 11.10 10.36 3.89
C ILE A 242 10.11 11.25 4.60
N ASP A 243 10.53 11.80 5.74
CA ASP A 243 9.69 12.67 6.56
C ASP A 243 9.10 13.83 5.74
N GLY A 244 7.78 14.01 5.84
CA GLY A 244 7.04 15.04 5.11
C GLY A 244 6.94 14.84 3.59
N HIS A 245 7.45 13.73 3.02
CA HIS A 245 7.40 13.49 1.58
C HIS A 245 6.25 12.54 1.20
N PHE A 246 5.41 12.98 0.25
CA PHE A 246 4.31 12.16 -0.25
C PHE A 246 4.79 11.15 -1.29
N ALA A 247 4.86 9.89 -0.90
CA ALA A 247 5.19 8.75 -1.76
C ALA A 247 4.61 7.46 -1.15
N ARG A 248 4.68 6.36 -1.89
CA ARG A 248 4.34 5.03 -1.34
C ARG A 248 5.27 4.66 -0.18
N HIS A 249 4.81 3.79 0.70
CA HIS A 249 5.63 3.27 1.79
C HIS A 249 6.88 2.56 1.26
N ALA A 250 7.99 2.74 1.98
CA ALA A 250 9.30 2.19 1.62
C ALA A 250 9.80 2.64 0.24
N SER A 251 9.48 3.86 -0.17
CA SER A 251 9.88 4.42 -1.47
C SER A 251 11.36 4.76 -1.55
N SER A 252 12.01 5.00 -0.42
CA SER A 252 13.45 5.23 -0.33
C SER A 252 14.17 4.01 0.24
N TRP A 253 15.43 3.84 -0.12
CA TRP A 253 16.24 2.76 0.40
C TRP A 253 17.73 3.12 0.43
N VAL A 254 18.45 2.49 1.36
CA VAL A 254 19.89 2.62 1.52
C VAL A 254 20.52 1.23 1.68
N LEU A 255 21.58 0.96 0.95
CA LEU A 255 22.40 -0.25 1.07
C LEU A 255 23.65 0.08 1.87
N ILE A 256 23.85 -0.60 3.00
CA ILE A 256 25.02 -0.41 3.88
C ILE A 256 25.86 -1.68 3.89
N GLY A 257 27.13 -1.56 3.53
CA GLY A 257 28.09 -2.66 3.54
C GLY A 257 28.21 -3.30 4.92
N ALA A 258 28.09 -4.63 4.99
CA ALA A 258 28.09 -5.36 6.24
C ALA A 258 29.45 -5.40 6.95
N TYR A 259 30.52 -5.06 6.25
CA TYR A 259 31.91 -5.11 6.76
C TYR A 259 32.44 -3.77 7.21
N ASP A 260 32.20 -2.75 6.42
CA ASP A 260 32.81 -1.43 6.58
C ASP A 260 31.82 -0.34 6.98
N GLY A 261 30.51 -0.64 6.98
CA GLY A 261 29.46 0.32 7.28
C GLY A 261 29.30 1.42 6.22
N ARG A 262 29.96 1.30 5.07
CA ARG A 262 29.89 2.30 4.01
C ARG A 262 28.58 2.19 3.25
N THR A 263 28.09 3.31 2.78
CA THR A 263 26.96 3.35 1.86
C THR A 263 27.38 2.79 0.50
N VAL A 264 26.77 1.68 0.11
CA VAL A 264 27.00 1.00 -1.18
C VAL A 264 26.20 1.68 -2.29
N ALA A 265 24.93 1.95 -2.01
CA ALA A 265 24.01 2.65 -2.90
C ALA A 265 22.82 3.17 -2.10
N LEU A 266 22.14 4.17 -2.63
CA LEU A 266 20.90 4.68 -2.05
C LEU A 266 19.96 5.18 -3.14
N SER A 267 18.69 5.30 -2.78
CA SER A 267 17.69 6.00 -3.57
C SER A 267 16.83 6.86 -2.66
N ASP A 268 16.69 8.10 -3.05
CA ASP A 268 15.91 9.12 -2.36
C ASP A 268 14.65 9.42 -3.19
N ALA A 269 13.48 9.15 -2.62
CA ALA A 269 12.19 9.40 -3.26
C ALA A 269 11.99 10.86 -3.69
N ARG A 270 12.69 11.82 -3.07
CA ARG A 270 12.62 13.24 -3.42
C ARG A 270 13.30 13.56 -4.75
N THR A 271 14.28 12.75 -5.15
CA THR A 271 15.15 13.00 -6.31
C THR A 271 14.94 12.04 -7.48
N VAL A 272 14.01 11.08 -7.34
CA VAL A 272 13.70 10.13 -8.41
C VAL A 272 13.12 10.83 -9.65
N GLN A 273 13.25 10.18 -10.79
CA GLN A 273 12.67 10.65 -12.06
C GLN A 273 11.14 10.83 -11.96
N ALA A 274 10.60 11.77 -12.74
CA ALA A 274 9.17 12.12 -12.71
C ALA A 274 8.24 10.90 -12.90
N GLY A 275 8.61 9.95 -13.77
CA GLY A 275 7.82 8.72 -13.98
C GLY A 275 7.78 7.81 -12.75
N VAL A 276 8.92 7.66 -12.04
CA VAL A 276 8.99 6.91 -10.78
C VAL A 276 8.16 7.60 -9.69
N ARG A 277 8.29 8.94 -9.59
CA ARG A 277 7.52 9.75 -8.64
C ARG A 277 6.00 9.63 -8.87
N LEU A 278 5.57 9.70 -10.11
CA LEU A 278 4.17 9.51 -10.48
C LEU A 278 3.68 8.11 -10.08
N TYR A 279 4.49 7.08 -10.33
CA TYR A 279 4.16 5.72 -9.93
C TYR A 279 4.10 5.59 -8.39
N ASP A 280 5.03 6.19 -7.67
CA ASP A 280 5.06 6.16 -6.19
C ASP A 280 3.86 6.87 -5.55
N TRP A 281 3.16 7.76 -6.26
CA TRP A 281 1.91 8.36 -5.79
C TRP A 281 0.69 7.44 -5.96
N MET A 282 0.77 6.42 -6.83
CA MET A 282 -0.39 5.56 -7.12
C MET A 282 -0.87 4.79 -5.89
N GLU A 283 0.04 4.26 -5.09
CA GLU A 283 -0.30 3.44 -3.93
C GLU A 283 -0.99 4.25 -2.82
N PRO A 284 -0.42 5.35 -2.29
CA PRO A 284 -1.09 6.15 -1.27
C PRO A 284 -2.41 6.76 -1.74
N LEU A 285 -2.51 7.18 -3.00
CA LEU A 285 -3.77 7.65 -3.59
C LEU A 285 -4.81 6.54 -3.73
N HIS A 286 -4.38 5.30 -3.96
CA HIS A 286 -5.30 4.16 -4.06
C HIS A 286 -5.86 3.76 -2.71
N PHE A 287 -5.01 3.73 -1.68
CA PHE A 287 -5.40 3.28 -0.32
C PHE A 287 -5.98 4.40 0.54
N GLY A 288 -5.68 5.65 0.27
CA GLY A 288 -6.11 6.77 1.12
C GLY A 288 -5.42 6.79 2.49
N ASP A 289 -4.22 6.21 2.61
CA ASP A 289 -3.49 6.07 3.87
C ASP A 289 -2.49 7.22 4.15
N PHE A 290 -2.56 8.29 3.37
CA PHE A 290 -1.61 9.40 3.40
C PHE A 290 -1.96 10.53 4.38
N ALA A 291 -3.17 10.57 4.93
CA ALA A 291 -3.61 11.65 5.84
C ALA A 291 -4.42 11.13 7.04
N GLY A 292 -4.07 9.95 7.52
CA GLY A 292 -4.61 9.37 8.74
C GLY A 292 -6.04 8.83 8.64
N ALA A 293 -6.63 8.53 9.80
CA ALA A 293 -7.90 7.81 9.89
C ALA A 293 -9.08 8.53 9.22
N GLY A 294 -9.09 9.86 9.20
CA GLY A 294 -10.18 10.63 8.57
C GLY A 294 -10.28 10.38 7.08
N VAL A 295 -9.15 10.39 6.36
CA VAL A 295 -9.11 10.09 4.92
C VAL A 295 -9.43 8.63 4.67
N LYS A 296 -8.88 7.68 5.45
CA LYS A 296 -9.25 6.26 5.36
C LYS A 296 -10.76 6.04 5.52
N THR A 297 -11.39 6.72 6.49
CA THR A 297 -12.84 6.63 6.70
C THR A 297 -13.63 7.20 5.52
N LEU A 298 -13.19 8.34 4.98
CA LEU A 298 -13.80 8.92 3.77
C LEU A 298 -13.73 7.95 2.59
N TYR A 299 -12.56 7.36 2.35
CA TYR A 299 -12.35 6.33 1.33
C TYR A 299 -13.28 5.13 1.53
N LEU A 300 -13.40 4.63 2.77
CA LEU A 300 -14.32 3.54 3.11
C LEU A 300 -15.77 3.89 2.72
N LEU A 301 -16.28 5.05 3.14
CA LEU A 301 -17.66 5.44 2.91
C LEU A 301 -17.97 5.58 1.41
N PHE A 302 -17.11 6.25 0.66
CA PHE A 302 -17.29 6.41 -0.79
C PHE A 302 -17.09 5.11 -1.55
N ALA A 303 -16.18 4.22 -1.13
CA ALA A 303 -15.99 2.93 -1.77
C ALA A 303 -17.17 1.99 -1.53
N LEU A 304 -17.78 2.02 -0.33
CA LEU A 304 -19.02 1.30 -0.05
C LEU A 304 -20.16 1.83 -0.93
N ALA A 305 -20.37 3.14 -0.98
CA ALA A 305 -21.38 3.75 -1.84
C ALA A 305 -21.15 3.40 -3.32
N SER A 306 -19.91 3.54 -3.81
CA SER A 306 -19.54 3.23 -5.20
C SER A 306 -19.72 1.76 -5.55
N SER A 307 -19.68 0.85 -4.57
CA SER A 307 -19.95 -0.58 -4.79
C SER A 307 -21.39 -0.86 -5.25
N ALA A 308 -22.31 0.07 -5.01
CA ALA A 308 -23.69 -0.01 -5.51
C ALA A 308 -23.81 0.37 -7.00
N LEU A 309 -22.83 1.08 -7.59
CA LEU A 309 -22.90 1.53 -8.97
C LEU A 309 -22.98 0.39 -10.02
N PRO A 310 -22.14 -0.66 -9.95
CA PRO A 310 -22.26 -1.78 -10.88
C PRO A 310 -23.61 -2.49 -10.75
N ILE A 311 -24.13 -2.65 -9.54
CA ILE A 311 -25.40 -3.32 -9.25
C ILE A 311 -26.57 -2.51 -9.81
N SER A 312 -26.63 -1.23 -9.48
CA SER A 312 -27.68 -0.33 -9.97
C SER A 312 -27.61 -0.12 -11.48
N GLY A 313 -26.39 -0.02 -12.05
CA GLY A 313 -26.18 0.04 -13.49
C GLY A 313 -26.68 -1.19 -14.22
N PHE A 314 -26.39 -2.38 -13.69
CA PHE A 314 -26.90 -3.63 -14.23
C PHE A 314 -28.44 -3.72 -14.13
N ALA A 315 -29.01 -3.37 -12.98
CA ALA A 315 -30.46 -3.36 -12.78
C ALA A 315 -31.18 -2.41 -13.76
N LEU A 316 -30.64 -1.22 -14.00
CA LEU A 316 -31.18 -0.26 -14.95
C LEU A 316 -31.07 -0.74 -16.42
N TRP A 317 -29.97 -1.41 -16.74
CA TRP A 317 -29.79 -1.99 -18.07
C TRP A 317 -30.76 -3.16 -18.31
N TRP A 318 -30.91 -4.03 -17.29
CA TRP A 318 -31.86 -5.17 -17.37
C TRP A 318 -33.31 -4.73 -17.52
N ALA A 319 -33.72 -3.70 -16.77
CA ALA A 319 -35.08 -3.17 -16.78
C ALA A 319 -35.48 -2.48 -18.11
N LYS A 320 -34.52 -2.24 -19.02
CA LYS A 320 -34.77 -1.66 -20.35
C LYS A 320 -34.92 -2.73 -21.45
N ARG A 321 -34.67 -3.99 -21.11
CA ARG A 321 -34.87 -5.13 -22.02
C ARG A 321 -36.24 -5.75 -21.83
#